data_1a64c42adb8fe31bff8413f0089665bd
#
_entry.id   1a64c42adb8fe31bff8413f0089665bd
#
_cell.length_a   1.000
_cell.length_b   1.000
_cell.length_c   1.000
_cell.angle_alpha   90.00
_cell.angle_beta   90.00
_cell.angle_gamma   90.00
#
_symmetry.space_group_name_H-M   'P 1'
#
loop_
_entity.id
_entity.type
_entity.pdbx_description
1 polymer ?
#
loop_
_entity_poly.entity_id
_entity_poly.type
_entity_poly.pdbx_seq_one_letter_code
_entity_poly.pdbx_strand_id
1 'polypeptide(L)'
;MRDQKHRSPLGSGNAAERFEIAGLALGEARAKNREMGWPVIIEGKRDRHAMEALGFTGPIEVLNRGWGLDRFIAYLYETYGTRDAQGGPSMCLLMDLDRTGGRLQKSLTERLESMDVKVCDALRNQLSKALKPETRVVESLKSLAVDLMPFVEMEDFIER
;
A
#
# COMPACT_ATOMS: atom_id res chain seq x y z
N MET A 1 31.47 -13.32 -8.42
CA MET A 1 30.89 -12.79 -7.98
C MET A 1 30.63 -12.50 -7.70
N ARG A 2 30.41 -12.35 -7.44
CA ARG A 2 29.96 -11.65 -6.85
C ARG A 2 29.38 -11.48 -6.35
N ASP A 3 29.45 -11.70 -6.18
CA ASP A 3 28.80 -11.30 -5.65
C ASP A 3 28.04 -11.30 -5.34
N GLN A 4 28.25 -11.31 -5.55
CA GLN A 4 27.44 -11.24 -5.03
C GLN A 4 27.11 -11.30 -4.43
N LYS A 5 27.16 -11.19 -4.26
CA LYS A 5 26.92 -11.27 -3.43
C LYS A 5 26.86 -10.96 -2.28
N HIS A 6 27.31 -10.78 -2.09
CA HIS A 6 27.08 -10.54 -0.76
C HIS A 6 25.79 -9.94 -0.56
N ARG A 7 25.03 -10.70 0.03
CA ARG A 7 23.72 -10.25 0.09
C ARG A 7 23.50 -9.36 1.24
N SER A 8 23.07 -8.23 0.92
CA SER A 8 22.80 -7.19 1.87
C SER A 8 21.49 -7.43 2.58
N PRO A 9 21.21 -6.69 3.64
CA PRO A 9 19.90 -6.69 4.25
C PRO A 9 18.80 -6.39 3.25
N LEU A 10 17.58 -6.75 3.61
CA LEU A 10 16.42 -6.47 2.82
C LEU A 10 16.36 -4.99 2.47
N GLY A 11 16.07 -4.68 1.24
CA GLY A 11 16.05 -3.31 0.74
C GLY A 11 17.36 -2.88 0.12
N SER A 12 18.43 -3.65 0.34
CA SER A 12 19.72 -3.34 -0.27
C SER A 12 20.19 -4.45 -1.18
N GLY A 13 19.31 -5.40 -1.55
CA GLY A 13 19.60 -6.39 -2.56
C GLY A 13 19.54 -5.77 -3.95
N ASN A 14 19.71 -6.58 -4.98
CA ASN A 14 19.64 -6.08 -6.34
C ASN A 14 18.20 -5.66 -6.68
N ALA A 15 18.06 -4.90 -7.78
CA ALA A 15 16.76 -4.33 -8.15
C ALA A 15 15.71 -5.41 -8.42
N ALA A 16 16.10 -6.54 -9.04
CA ALA A 16 15.14 -7.60 -9.32
C ALA A 16 14.54 -8.18 -8.04
N GLU A 17 15.37 -8.40 -7.03
CA GLU A 17 14.88 -8.92 -5.74
C GLU A 17 13.97 -7.90 -5.05
N ARG A 18 14.33 -6.63 -5.10
CA ARG A 18 13.51 -5.58 -4.48
C ARG A 18 12.17 -5.45 -5.17
N PHE A 19 12.15 -5.53 -6.49
CA PHE A 19 10.89 -5.46 -7.25
C PHE A 19 10.03 -6.70 -7.01
N GLU A 20 10.66 -7.86 -6.80
CA GLU A 20 9.90 -9.05 -6.45
C GLU A 20 9.20 -8.88 -5.10
N ILE A 21 9.93 -8.42 -4.08
CA ILE A 21 9.34 -8.19 -2.75
C ILE A 21 8.19 -7.20 -2.83
N ALA A 22 8.43 -6.08 -3.51
CA ALA A 22 7.42 -5.03 -3.65
C ALA A 22 6.22 -5.52 -4.43
N GLY A 23 6.46 -6.22 -5.54
CA GLY A 23 5.38 -6.70 -6.40
C GLY A 23 4.51 -7.74 -5.72
N LEU A 24 5.11 -8.67 -4.96
CA LEU A 24 4.35 -9.66 -4.22
C LEU A 24 3.47 -8.99 -3.16
N ALA A 25 4.00 -8.00 -2.46
CA ALA A 25 3.22 -7.26 -1.46
C ALA A 25 2.05 -6.51 -2.11
N LEU A 26 2.30 -5.88 -3.25
CA LEU A 26 1.25 -5.19 -4.02
C LEU A 26 0.19 -6.19 -4.51
N GLY A 27 0.61 -7.36 -4.94
CA GLY A 27 -0.32 -8.39 -5.41
C GLY A 27 -1.25 -8.87 -4.31
N GLU A 28 -0.72 -9.08 -3.11
CA GLU A 28 -1.54 -9.49 -1.98
C GLU A 28 -2.56 -8.41 -1.64
N ALA A 29 -2.13 -7.14 -1.59
CA ALA A 29 -3.03 -6.04 -1.30
C ALA A 29 -4.08 -5.86 -2.39
N ARG A 30 -3.69 -6.04 -3.67
CA ARG A 30 -4.61 -5.91 -4.78
C ARG A 30 -5.72 -6.97 -4.71
N ALA A 31 -5.37 -8.19 -4.35
CA ALA A 31 -6.35 -9.26 -4.21
C ALA A 31 -7.36 -8.92 -3.12
N LYS A 32 -6.90 -8.46 -1.97
CA LYS A 32 -7.78 -8.09 -0.87
C LYS A 32 -8.65 -6.89 -1.20
N ASN A 33 -8.08 -5.93 -1.93
CA ASN A 33 -8.82 -4.75 -2.38
C ASN A 33 -9.99 -5.15 -3.29
N ARG A 34 -9.74 -6.06 -4.21
CA ARG A 34 -10.78 -6.51 -5.15
C ARG A 34 -11.77 -7.46 -4.50
N GLU A 35 -11.30 -8.45 -3.76
CA GLU A 35 -12.14 -9.55 -3.31
C GLU A 35 -12.82 -9.27 -1.99
N MET A 36 -12.16 -8.53 -1.10
CA MET A 36 -12.69 -8.24 0.22
C MET A 36 -13.14 -6.79 0.39
N GLY A 37 -12.95 -5.97 -0.65
CA GLY A 37 -13.35 -4.58 -0.59
C GLY A 37 -12.52 -3.72 0.36
N TRP A 38 -11.29 -4.13 0.65
CA TRP A 38 -10.40 -3.31 1.47
C TRP A 38 -10.07 -2.02 0.73
N PRO A 39 -10.40 -0.84 1.27
CA PRO A 39 -9.94 0.38 0.62
C PRO A 39 -8.44 0.52 0.79
N VAL A 40 -7.79 1.08 -0.22
CA VAL A 40 -6.41 1.53 -0.10
C VAL A 40 -6.49 3.03 0.14
N ILE A 41 -5.93 3.48 1.27
CA ILE A 41 -5.96 4.88 1.66
C ILE A 41 -4.63 5.50 1.26
N ILE A 42 -4.67 6.50 0.39
CA ILE A 42 -3.48 7.16 -0.15
C ILE A 42 -3.57 8.67 0.06
N GLU A 43 -2.48 9.40 -0.22
CA GLU A 43 -2.47 10.84 0.07
C GLU A 43 -3.14 11.68 -1.00
N GLY A 44 -2.84 11.44 -2.28
CA GLY A 44 -3.28 12.33 -3.35
C GLY A 44 -3.76 11.62 -4.60
N LYS A 45 -4.25 12.42 -5.55
CA LYS A 45 -4.81 11.90 -6.80
C LYS A 45 -3.78 11.19 -7.67
N ARG A 46 -2.54 11.64 -7.64
CA ARG A 46 -1.49 10.99 -8.44
C ARG A 46 -1.19 9.60 -7.91
N ASP A 47 -1.32 9.41 -6.59
CA ASP A 47 -1.16 8.09 -5.99
C ASP A 47 -2.29 7.17 -6.45
N ARG A 48 -3.51 7.72 -6.59
CA ARG A 48 -4.63 6.94 -7.12
C ARG A 48 -4.31 6.44 -8.53
N HIS A 49 -3.79 7.29 -9.39
CA HIS A 49 -3.44 6.89 -10.75
C HIS A 49 -2.39 5.77 -10.73
N ALA A 50 -1.44 5.83 -9.80
CA ALA A 50 -0.43 4.78 -9.66
C ALA A 50 -1.07 3.46 -9.28
N MET A 51 -2.00 3.46 -8.33
CA MET A 51 -2.67 2.23 -7.90
C MET A 51 -3.54 1.67 -9.04
N GLU A 52 -4.22 2.53 -9.77
CA GLU A 52 -5.01 2.10 -10.93
C GLU A 52 -4.11 1.49 -12.01
N ALA A 53 -2.94 2.08 -12.23
CA ALA A 53 -1.98 1.55 -13.20
C ALA A 53 -1.49 0.15 -12.80
N LEU A 54 -1.49 -0.14 -11.50
CA LEU A 54 -1.11 -1.47 -11.00
C LEU A 54 -2.30 -2.45 -11.00
N GLY A 55 -3.47 -2.00 -11.45
CA GLY A 55 -4.63 -2.87 -11.59
C GLY A 55 -5.53 -2.97 -10.38
N PHE A 56 -5.41 -2.05 -9.42
CA PHE A 56 -6.34 -2.02 -8.29
C PHE A 56 -7.70 -1.56 -8.79
N THR A 57 -8.73 -2.36 -8.56
CA THR A 57 -10.08 -2.10 -9.05
C THR A 57 -11.10 -1.92 -7.92
N GLY A 58 -10.72 -2.17 -6.69
CA GLY A 58 -11.58 -1.93 -5.53
C GLY A 58 -11.49 -0.50 -5.05
N PRO A 59 -12.00 -0.21 -3.85
CA PRO A 59 -12.03 1.17 -3.34
C PRO A 59 -10.63 1.75 -3.14
N ILE A 60 -10.45 2.99 -3.57
CA ILE A 60 -9.25 3.78 -3.33
C ILE A 60 -9.71 5.11 -2.74
N GLU A 61 -9.23 5.45 -1.55
CA GLU A 61 -9.65 6.67 -0.85
C GLU A 61 -8.47 7.63 -0.76
N VAL A 62 -8.72 8.87 -1.15
CA VAL A 62 -7.69 9.91 -1.17
C VAL A 62 -7.87 10.80 0.06
N LEU A 63 -6.80 10.93 0.85
CA LEU A 63 -6.80 11.76 2.05
C LEU A 63 -6.97 13.26 1.71
N ASN A 64 -6.20 13.74 0.73
CA ASN A 64 -6.20 15.15 0.37
C ASN A 64 -7.39 15.48 -0.54
N ARG A 65 -8.56 15.63 0.09
CA ARG A 65 -9.81 15.94 -0.61
C ARG A 65 -10.48 17.20 -0.07
N GLY A 66 -9.74 18.00 0.69
CA GLY A 66 -10.28 19.26 1.21
C GLY A 66 -11.03 19.11 2.53
N TRP A 67 -11.03 17.94 3.15
CA TRP A 67 -11.66 17.73 4.44
C TRP A 67 -10.65 17.82 5.57
N GLY A 68 -11.12 18.17 6.77
CA GLY A 68 -10.31 18.00 7.96
C GLY A 68 -10.10 16.53 8.26
N LEU A 69 -9.06 16.24 9.02
CA LEU A 69 -8.67 14.86 9.32
C LEU A 69 -9.77 14.11 10.08
N ASP A 70 -10.42 14.79 11.06
CA ASP A 70 -11.47 14.13 11.85
C ASP A 70 -12.64 13.70 10.98
N ARG A 71 -13.00 14.51 10.00
CA ARG A 71 -14.09 14.19 9.08
C ARG A 71 -13.72 13.00 8.22
N PHE A 72 -12.48 12.93 7.77
CA PHE A 72 -12.01 11.82 6.94
C PHE A 72 -12.01 10.52 7.72
N ILE A 73 -11.54 10.56 8.95
CA ILE A 73 -11.55 9.38 9.83
C ILE A 73 -12.97 8.88 10.07
N ALA A 74 -13.90 9.81 10.37
CA ALA A 74 -15.30 9.43 10.57
C ALA A 74 -15.88 8.77 9.31
N TYR A 75 -15.57 9.34 8.14
CA TYR A 75 -16.02 8.78 6.88
C TYR A 75 -15.48 7.36 6.67
N LEU A 76 -14.20 7.14 6.94
CA LEU A 76 -13.60 5.81 6.79
C LEU A 76 -14.24 4.80 7.75
N TYR A 77 -14.46 5.24 8.99
CA TYR A 77 -15.09 4.38 9.98
C TYR A 77 -16.50 3.98 9.54
N GLU A 78 -17.30 4.95 9.13
CA GLU A 78 -18.69 4.69 8.76
C GLU A 78 -18.80 3.85 7.49
N THR A 79 -17.88 4.05 6.56
CA THR A 79 -17.95 3.36 5.27
C THR A 79 -17.35 1.96 5.32
N TYR A 80 -16.25 1.79 6.06
CA TYR A 80 -15.47 0.54 6.01
C TYR A 80 -15.23 -0.09 7.37
N GLY A 81 -15.14 0.71 8.42
CA GLY A 81 -14.70 0.24 9.72
C GLY A 81 -15.68 -0.66 10.43
N THR A 82 -16.95 -0.62 10.04
CA THR A 82 -18.00 -1.46 10.65
C THR A 82 -18.20 -2.77 9.90
N ARG A 83 -17.45 -3.01 8.85
CA ARG A 83 -17.56 -4.28 8.10
C ARG A 83 -17.01 -5.42 8.92
N ASP A 84 -17.62 -6.59 8.73
CA ASP A 84 -17.13 -7.79 9.34
C ASP A 84 -15.84 -8.22 8.66
N ALA A 85 -14.73 -8.06 9.35
CA ALA A 85 -13.40 -8.44 8.85
C ALA A 85 -12.88 -9.67 9.59
N GLN A 86 -13.75 -10.40 10.27
CA GLN A 86 -13.40 -11.62 11.00
C GLN A 86 -12.26 -11.38 12.00
N GLY A 87 -12.27 -10.20 12.63
CA GLY A 87 -11.25 -9.82 13.60
C GLY A 87 -9.96 -9.30 13.00
N GLY A 88 -9.85 -9.30 11.68
CA GLY A 88 -8.67 -8.81 10.98
C GLY A 88 -8.79 -7.37 10.50
N PRO A 89 -7.79 -6.88 9.77
CA PRO A 89 -7.84 -5.53 9.20
C PRO A 89 -8.96 -5.40 8.19
N SER A 90 -9.47 -4.17 8.06
CA SER A 90 -10.54 -3.87 7.10
C SER A 90 -10.11 -2.84 6.07
N MET A 91 -8.91 -2.29 6.19
CA MET A 91 -8.40 -1.30 5.23
C MET A 91 -6.88 -1.28 5.23
N CYS A 92 -6.31 -0.80 4.12
CA CYS A 92 -4.88 -0.72 3.91
C CYS A 92 -4.46 0.74 3.83
N LEU A 93 -3.54 1.17 4.69
CA LEU A 93 -3.02 2.53 4.67
C LEU A 93 -1.69 2.55 3.91
N LEU A 94 -1.60 3.46 2.93
CA LEU A 94 -0.40 3.57 2.10
C LEU A 94 -0.06 5.05 1.89
N MET A 95 0.50 5.65 2.94
CA MET A 95 1.05 6.99 2.84
C MET A 95 2.42 6.93 2.20
N ASP A 96 2.93 8.08 1.75
CA ASP A 96 4.25 8.12 1.11
C ASP A 96 5.32 7.49 1.98
N LEU A 97 6.38 7.03 1.34
CA LEU A 97 7.43 6.23 1.98
C LEU A 97 8.51 7.08 2.63
N ASP A 98 8.28 8.40 2.74
CA ASP A 98 9.19 9.31 3.41
C ASP A 98 8.82 9.49 4.88
N ARG A 99 9.58 10.33 5.58
CA ARG A 99 9.35 10.55 7.01
C ARG A 99 8.00 11.20 7.28
N THR A 100 7.61 12.17 6.45
CA THR A 100 6.32 12.83 6.60
C THR A 100 5.18 11.85 6.42
N GLY A 101 5.28 10.99 5.39
CA GLY A 101 4.31 9.92 5.17
C GLY A 101 4.24 8.95 6.33
N GLY A 102 5.40 8.64 6.94
CA GLY A 102 5.43 7.76 8.10
C GLY A 102 4.69 8.32 9.31
N ARG A 103 4.85 9.62 9.56
CA ARG A 103 4.13 10.27 10.65
C ARG A 103 2.63 10.29 10.40
N LEU A 104 2.24 10.55 9.17
CA LEU A 104 0.84 10.56 8.76
C LEU A 104 0.23 9.17 8.88
N GLN A 105 0.96 8.15 8.40
CA GLN A 105 0.55 6.76 8.53
C GLN A 105 0.28 6.41 9.99
N LYS A 106 1.20 6.77 10.87
CA LYS A 106 1.06 6.49 12.30
C LYS A 106 -0.14 7.20 12.90
N SER A 107 -0.33 8.48 12.56
CA SER A 107 -1.44 9.26 13.08
C SER A 107 -2.79 8.66 12.67
N LEU A 108 -2.91 8.29 11.39
CA LEU A 108 -4.14 7.67 10.90
C LEU A 108 -4.39 6.33 11.58
N THR A 109 -3.35 5.51 11.71
CA THR A 109 -3.46 4.22 12.35
C THR A 109 -3.96 4.36 13.79
N GLU A 110 -3.35 5.27 14.56
CA GLU A 110 -3.73 5.46 15.95
C GLU A 110 -5.18 5.92 16.09
N ARG A 111 -5.61 6.84 15.23
CA ARG A 111 -6.98 7.34 15.27
C ARG A 111 -7.99 6.25 14.93
N LEU A 112 -7.71 5.45 13.91
CA LEU A 112 -8.61 4.37 13.51
C LEU A 112 -8.64 3.27 14.56
N GLU A 113 -7.48 2.90 15.10
CA GLU A 113 -7.42 1.86 16.13
C GLU A 113 -8.10 2.29 17.41
N SER A 114 -8.13 3.59 17.72
CA SER A 114 -8.88 4.08 18.87
C SER A 114 -10.38 3.90 18.70
N MET A 115 -10.84 3.64 17.49
CA MET A 115 -12.25 3.34 17.18
C MET A 115 -12.45 1.85 16.90
N ASP A 116 -11.50 1.01 17.31
CA ASP A 116 -11.51 -0.43 17.12
C ASP A 116 -11.47 -0.86 15.65
N VAL A 117 -10.94 0.00 14.78
CA VAL A 117 -10.73 -0.34 13.38
C VAL A 117 -9.28 -0.79 13.21
N LYS A 118 -9.10 -2.04 12.78
CA LYS A 118 -7.76 -2.54 12.50
C LYS A 118 -7.35 -2.15 11.09
N VAL A 119 -6.09 -1.74 10.95
CA VAL A 119 -5.56 -1.33 9.65
C VAL A 119 -4.38 -2.22 9.29
N CYS A 120 -4.18 -2.41 7.99
CA CYS A 120 -3.04 -3.14 7.47
C CYS A 120 -1.97 -2.12 7.07
N ASP A 121 -0.79 -2.23 7.66
CA ASP A 121 0.36 -1.42 7.29
C ASP A 121 1.45 -2.26 6.62
N ALA A 122 1.16 -3.54 6.37
CA ALA A 122 2.14 -4.46 5.81
C ALA A 122 2.60 -4.02 4.42
N LEU A 123 1.68 -3.54 3.59
CA LEU A 123 2.05 -3.08 2.25
C LEU A 123 3.07 -1.95 2.32
N ARG A 124 2.77 -0.92 3.10
CA ARG A 124 3.68 0.23 3.21
C ARG A 124 5.04 -0.20 3.77
N ASN A 125 5.03 -1.08 4.76
CA ASN A 125 6.28 -1.57 5.36
C ASN A 125 7.14 -2.30 4.32
N GLN A 126 6.54 -3.16 3.52
CA GLN A 126 7.28 -3.90 2.49
C GLN A 126 7.79 -2.98 1.38
N LEU A 127 6.94 -2.05 0.93
CA LEU A 127 7.35 -1.10 -0.10
C LEU A 127 8.48 -0.20 0.41
N SER A 128 8.40 0.23 1.66
CA SER A 128 9.42 1.09 2.25
C SER A 128 10.76 0.38 2.29
N LYS A 129 10.79 -0.89 2.68
CA LYS A 129 12.02 -1.67 2.73
C LYS A 129 12.57 -1.95 1.34
N ALA A 130 11.69 -2.29 0.41
CA ALA A 130 12.12 -2.77 -0.91
C ALA A 130 12.42 -1.64 -1.88
N LEU A 131 11.65 -0.54 -1.87
CA LEU A 131 11.72 0.48 -2.90
C LEU A 131 12.35 1.79 -2.46
N LYS A 132 12.77 1.91 -1.21
CA LYS A 132 13.34 3.16 -0.73
C LYS A 132 14.50 3.68 -1.58
N PRO A 133 15.37 2.81 -2.14
CA PRO A 133 16.40 3.31 -3.06
C PRO A 133 15.82 3.89 -4.35
N GLU A 134 14.66 3.43 -4.80
CA GLU A 134 14.07 3.85 -6.06
C GLU A 134 13.14 5.04 -5.88
N THR A 135 12.32 5.03 -4.82
CA THR A 135 11.36 6.10 -4.62
C THR A 135 10.94 6.20 -3.16
N ARG A 136 10.43 7.38 -2.80
CA ARG A 136 9.83 7.64 -1.49
C ARG A 136 8.39 8.13 -1.63
N VAL A 137 7.85 8.16 -2.85
CA VAL A 137 6.48 8.64 -3.09
C VAL A 137 5.71 7.56 -3.83
N VAL A 138 4.45 7.39 -3.43
CA VAL A 138 3.58 6.35 -3.99
C VAL A 138 3.29 6.60 -5.47
N GLU A 139 3.18 7.87 -5.89
CA GLU A 139 2.87 8.17 -7.28
C GLU A 139 3.91 7.60 -8.25
N SER A 140 5.14 7.40 -7.80
CA SER A 140 6.21 6.84 -8.64
C SER A 140 6.00 5.38 -8.99
N LEU A 141 5.10 4.69 -8.29
CA LEU A 141 4.80 3.30 -8.61
C LEU A 141 4.25 3.15 -10.02
N LYS A 142 3.65 4.22 -10.57
CA LYS A 142 3.16 4.19 -11.94
C LYS A 142 4.30 3.97 -12.93
N SER A 143 5.43 4.65 -12.74
CA SER A 143 6.57 4.50 -13.63
C SER A 143 7.31 3.18 -13.41
N LEU A 144 7.13 2.56 -12.26
CA LEU A 144 7.73 1.27 -11.94
C LEU A 144 6.80 0.09 -12.27
N ALA A 145 5.60 0.37 -12.78
CA ALA A 145 4.58 -0.66 -12.98
C ALA A 145 5.07 -1.79 -13.89
N VAL A 146 5.82 -1.46 -14.94
CA VAL A 146 6.31 -2.49 -15.87
C VAL A 146 7.18 -3.51 -15.14
N ASP A 147 8.03 -3.04 -14.23
CA ASP A 147 8.94 -3.92 -13.49
C ASP A 147 8.22 -4.67 -12.36
N LEU A 148 7.15 -4.08 -11.82
CA LEU A 148 6.43 -4.66 -10.70
C LEU A 148 5.36 -5.66 -11.11
N MET A 149 4.70 -5.42 -12.25
CA MET A 149 3.53 -6.20 -12.65
C MET A 149 3.74 -7.70 -12.75
N PRO A 150 4.88 -8.21 -13.25
CA PRO A 150 5.06 -9.67 -13.26
C PRO A 150 4.92 -10.30 -11.87
N PHE A 151 5.41 -9.61 -10.83
CA PHE A 151 5.33 -10.13 -9.46
C PHE A 151 3.98 -9.87 -8.83
N VAL A 152 3.35 -8.74 -9.16
CA VAL A 152 1.99 -8.45 -8.73
C VAL A 152 1.05 -9.54 -9.22
N GLU A 153 1.16 -9.89 -10.50
CA GLU A 153 0.28 -10.90 -11.10
C GLU A 153 0.62 -12.32 -10.65
N MET A 154 1.86 -12.55 -10.27
CA MET A 154 2.25 -13.85 -9.70
C MET A 154 1.52 -14.09 -8.39
N GLU A 155 1.42 -13.06 -7.55
CA GLU A 155 0.76 -13.17 -6.24
C GLU A 155 -0.76 -13.04 -6.35
N ASP A 156 -1.23 -12.19 -7.26
CA ASP A 156 -2.66 -11.94 -7.46
C ASP A 156 -3.07 -12.42 -8.85
N PHE A 157 -3.10 -13.72 -9.01
CA PHE A 157 -3.48 -14.31 -10.30
C PHE A 157 -4.98 -14.12 -10.53
N ILE A 158 -5.31 -13.53 -11.67
CA ILE A 158 -6.70 -13.37 -12.09
C ILE A 158 -6.91 -14.28 -13.28
N GLU A 159 -7.77 -15.27 -13.13
CA GLU A 159 -8.11 -16.18 -14.21
C GLU A 159 -8.93 -15.43 -15.23
N ARG A 160 -8.60 -15.61 -16.52
CA ARG A 160 -9.25 -14.90 -17.61
C ARG A 160 -9.96 -15.86 -18.55
#